data_daf8d82fd099d88e6b2060e785e64d82
#
_entry.id   daf8d82fd099d88e6b2060e785e64d82
#
_cell.length_a   1.000
_cell.length_b   1.000
_cell.length_c   1.000
_cell.angle_alpha   90.00
_cell.angle_beta   90.00
_cell.angle_gamma   90.00
#
_symmetry.space_group_name_H-M   'P 1'
#
loop_
_entity.id
_entity.type
_entity.pdbx_description
1 polymer ?
#
loop_
_entity_poly.entity_id
_entity_poly.type
_entity_poly.pdbx_seq_one_letter_code
_entity_poly.pdbx_strand_id
1 'polypeptide(L)'
;MNETFMKEKPILPLLTSMALPMVISMMVNALYNIVDSLFVARINENAMTALSLVFPIQNFVNALAIGFGVGINALIAYFLGAGDKKGADRAATQGLVLALIHGVVVTVLSISIMPAFLDMFTNDVQVYQMGMEYAVIVFAFSTITMANLSFEKIFQSVGRMKVSMIGLLCGSITNIILDPLLIFGIGIFPRLGIAGAAIATAIGQLCTLLLYLTVYNKRPIPVKIRKEYLAFHKETDHRLYSIGVPAILNLALPSLLVSVLNGILAAYSQIYVVILGIYYKLQTFLYLPANGIVQGMRPLIGYNYGAGEQKRVKKIYEITLAMSAVIMALGTILCLVASHGLMELFIENAETIAAGGTALRIISAGFIISSVSVTASGALEGLGKGTHSLVISLFRYVILMIPAAFVLCRIFGPTGVWHAFWITEAVTSVIAAYVYHKAAGSRK
;
A
#
# COMPACT_ATOMS: atom_id res chain seq x y z
N MET A 1 -29.37 0.70 3.28
CA MET A 1 -28.45 1.60 4.02
C MET A 1 -28.73 2.99 3.51
N ASN A 2 -28.90 3.98 4.40
CA ASN A 2 -29.16 5.36 3.96
C ASN A 2 -27.97 5.82 3.09
N GLU A 3 -28.21 6.21 1.83
CA GLU A 3 -27.15 6.58 0.87
C GLU A 3 -26.39 7.84 1.32
N THR A 4 -26.97 8.62 2.23
CA THR A 4 -26.45 9.90 2.74
C THR A 4 -25.64 9.78 4.04
N PHE A 5 -25.44 8.56 4.57
CA PHE A 5 -24.80 8.37 5.89
C PHE A 5 -23.39 8.98 5.99
N MET A 6 -22.64 9.06 4.87
CA MET A 6 -21.31 9.68 4.84
C MET A 6 -21.37 11.19 5.03
N LYS A 7 -22.52 11.80 4.71
CA LYS A 7 -22.77 13.24 4.86
C LYS A 7 -23.39 13.58 6.22
N GLU A 8 -24.21 12.69 6.79
CA GLU A 8 -25.08 13.00 7.92
C GLU A 8 -24.50 12.57 9.29
N LYS A 9 -23.81 11.43 9.34
CA LYS A 9 -23.32 10.89 10.62
C LYS A 9 -22.21 11.77 11.23
N PRO A 10 -22.10 11.78 12.58
CA PRO A 10 -20.98 12.43 13.28
C PRO A 10 -19.62 11.91 12.74
N ILE A 11 -18.67 12.82 12.52
CA ILE A 11 -17.46 12.51 11.75
C ILE A 11 -16.56 11.49 12.46
N LEU A 12 -16.28 11.67 13.75
CA LEU A 12 -15.35 10.81 14.49
C LEU A 12 -15.82 9.34 14.55
N PRO A 13 -17.07 9.02 14.96
CA PRO A 13 -17.56 7.65 14.90
C PRO A 13 -17.61 7.07 13.50
N LEU A 14 -17.95 7.90 12.51
CA LEU A 14 -17.98 7.49 11.10
C LEU A 14 -16.59 7.13 10.61
N LEU A 15 -15.61 8.01 10.81
CA LEU A 15 -14.22 7.79 10.42
C LEU A 15 -13.65 6.56 11.11
N THR A 16 -13.86 6.39 12.40
CA THR A 16 -13.40 5.21 13.16
C THR A 16 -14.03 3.91 12.63
N SER A 17 -15.32 3.94 12.30
CA SER A 17 -16.02 2.76 11.75
C SER A 17 -15.49 2.36 10.36
N MET A 18 -14.90 3.29 9.62
CA MET A 18 -14.29 3.05 8.31
C MET A 18 -12.79 2.74 8.42
N ALA A 19 -12.09 3.40 9.31
CA ALA A 19 -10.66 3.24 9.52
C ALA A 19 -10.30 1.91 10.19
N LEU A 20 -11.02 1.52 11.25
CA LEU A 20 -10.71 0.32 12.03
C LEU A 20 -10.67 -0.97 11.19
N PRO A 21 -11.65 -1.25 10.28
CA PRO A 21 -11.54 -2.40 9.39
C PRO A 21 -10.30 -2.33 8.48
N MET A 22 -9.89 -1.13 8.03
CA MET A 22 -8.71 -0.98 7.18
C MET A 22 -7.41 -1.23 7.94
N VAL A 23 -7.31 -0.72 9.18
CA VAL A 23 -6.18 -0.99 10.06
C VAL A 23 -6.03 -2.50 10.30
N ILE A 24 -7.13 -3.18 10.64
CA ILE A 24 -7.14 -4.64 10.85
C ILE A 24 -6.70 -5.36 9.55
N SER A 25 -7.25 -4.96 8.41
CA SER A 25 -6.90 -5.54 7.11
C SER A 25 -5.40 -5.43 6.81
N MET A 26 -4.83 -4.25 7.04
CA MET A 26 -3.40 -4.01 6.79
C MET A 26 -2.51 -4.79 7.74
N MET A 27 -2.89 -4.89 9.02
CA MET A 27 -2.16 -5.69 10.01
C MET A 27 -2.17 -7.18 9.64
N VAL A 28 -3.34 -7.70 9.28
CA VAL A 28 -3.46 -9.12 8.88
C VAL A 28 -2.70 -9.39 7.59
N ASN A 29 -2.74 -8.47 6.62
CA ASN A 29 -1.95 -8.60 5.40
C ASN A 29 -0.44 -8.61 5.66
N ALA A 30 0.04 -7.78 6.60
CA ALA A 30 1.45 -7.79 6.99
C ALA A 30 1.84 -9.12 7.68
N LEU A 31 1.00 -9.61 8.60
CA LEU A 31 1.21 -10.89 9.28
C LEU A 31 1.19 -12.06 8.29
N TYR A 32 0.22 -12.07 7.38
CA TYR A 32 0.13 -13.09 6.32
C TYR A 32 1.42 -13.15 5.50
N ASN A 33 1.94 -12.03 5.02
CA ASN A 33 3.18 -12.00 4.24
C ASN A 33 4.40 -12.57 5.01
N ILE A 34 4.44 -12.36 6.34
CA ILE A 34 5.49 -12.94 7.18
C ILE A 34 5.33 -14.46 7.29
N VAL A 35 4.09 -14.93 7.53
CA VAL A 35 3.80 -16.36 7.69
C VAL A 35 4.09 -17.14 6.40
N ASP A 36 3.67 -16.62 5.25
CA ASP A 36 3.97 -17.18 3.93
C ASP A 36 5.48 -17.30 3.71
N SER A 37 6.23 -16.22 3.95
CA SER A 37 7.69 -16.24 3.84
C SER A 37 8.36 -17.25 4.79
N LEU A 38 7.82 -17.42 6.01
CA LEU A 38 8.32 -18.41 6.96
C LEU A 38 8.12 -19.85 6.48
N PHE A 39 6.98 -20.15 5.84
CA PHE A 39 6.75 -21.47 5.27
C PHE A 39 7.67 -21.74 4.08
N VAL A 40 7.86 -20.76 3.19
CA VAL A 40 8.81 -20.89 2.07
C VAL A 40 10.25 -21.08 2.55
N ALA A 41 10.67 -20.33 3.59
CA ALA A 41 12.01 -20.48 4.18
C ALA A 41 12.28 -21.89 4.75
N ARG A 42 11.22 -22.60 5.18
CA ARG A 42 11.34 -24.00 5.65
C ARG A 42 11.48 -25.04 4.54
N ILE A 43 11.30 -24.66 3.27
CA ILE A 43 11.55 -25.58 2.14
C ILE A 43 13.07 -25.81 2.02
N ASN A 44 13.80 -24.76 1.70
CA ASN A 44 15.26 -24.65 1.66
C ASN A 44 15.69 -23.20 1.42
N GLU A 45 16.99 -22.91 1.49
CA GLU A 45 17.53 -21.57 1.25
C GLU A 45 17.30 -21.09 -0.19
N ASN A 46 17.36 -22.00 -1.17
CA ASN A 46 17.15 -21.67 -2.59
C ASN A 46 15.71 -21.20 -2.85
N ALA A 47 14.71 -21.80 -2.19
CA ALA A 47 13.32 -21.38 -2.29
C ALA A 47 13.12 -19.96 -1.74
N MET A 48 13.75 -19.63 -0.61
CA MET A 48 13.68 -18.29 -0.04
C MET A 48 14.40 -17.25 -0.92
N THR A 49 15.53 -17.63 -1.50
CA THR A 49 16.25 -16.79 -2.47
C THR A 49 15.39 -16.54 -3.72
N ALA A 50 14.79 -17.59 -4.28
CA ALA A 50 13.90 -17.50 -5.43
C ALA A 50 12.70 -16.57 -5.17
N LEU A 51 12.02 -16.74 -4.01
CA LEU A 51 10.92 -15.84 -3.58
C LEU A 51 11.40 -14.39 -3.51
N SER A 52 12.54 -14.15 -2.91
CA SER A 52 13.13 -12.81 -2.74
C SER A 52 13.44 -12.14 -4.08
N LEU A 53 13.87 -12.91 -5.09
CA LEU A 53 14.12 -12.39 -6.45
C LEU A 53 12.81 -12.07 -7.20
N VAL A 54 11.75 -12.85 -7.01
CA VAL A 54 10.44 -12.60 -7.67
C VAL A 54 9.68 -11.44 -7.00
N PHE A 55 9.87 -11.23 -5.71
CA PHE A 55 9.14 -10.26 -4.88
C PHE A 55 9.11 -8.84 -5.44
N PRO A 56 10.18 -8.22 -5.99
CA PRO A 56 10.14 -6.88 -6.53
C PRO A 56 9.11 -6.71 -7.66
N ILE A 57 9.02 -7.67 -8.58
CA ILE A 57 8.04 -7.63 -9.68
C ILE A 57 6.63 -7.85 -9.13
N GLN A 58 6.44 -8.77 -8.19
CA GLN A 58 5.16 -8.98 -7.53
C GLN A 58 4.68 -7.72 -6.79
N ASN A 59 5.60 -7.04 -6.10
CA ASN A 59 5.30 -5.78 -5.42
C ASN A 59 4.92 -4.65 -6.40
N PHE A 60 5.57 -4.60 -7.56
CA PHE A 60 5.21 -3.66 -8.63
C PHE A 60 3.80 -3.92 -9.16
N VAL A 61 3.41 -5.19 -9.40
CA VAL A 61 2.06 -5.59 -9.80
C VAL A 61 1.03 -5.14 -8.76
N ASN A 62 1.31 -5.36 -7.47
CA ASN A 62 0.45 -4.92 -6.38
C ASN A 62 0.34 -3.39 -6.31
N ALA A 63 1.45 -2.66 -6.48
CA ALA A 63 1.45 -1.20 -6.49
C ALA A 63 0.59 -0.64 -7.64
N LEU A 64 0.66 -1.26 -8.83
CA LEU A 64 -0.16 -0.90 -9.97
C LEU A 64 -1.66 -1.12 -9.68
N ALA A 65 -2.01 -2.25 -9.09
CA ALA A 65 -3.40 -2.58 -8.76
C ALA A 65 -3.96 -1.67 -7.65
N ILE A 66 -3.19 -1.44 -6.57
CA ILE A 66 -3.59 -0.58 -5.46
C ILE A 66 -3.72 0.87 -5.93
N GLY A 67 -2.71 1.38 -6.65
CA GLY A 67 -2.67 2.76 -7.10
C GLY A 67 -3.80 3.08 -8.09
N PHE A 68 -4.04 2.22 -9.08
CA PHE A 68 -5.17 2.38 -9.98
C PHE A 68 -6.51 2.29 -9.24
N GLY A 69 -6.61 1.39 -8.27
CA GLY A 69 -7.76 1.24 -7.39
C GLY A 69 -8.08 2.49 -6.56
N VAL A 70 -7.07 3.30 -6.18
CA VAL A 70 -7.29 4.61 -5.53
C VAL A 70 -8.08 5.54 -6.45
N GLY A 71 -7.78 5.54 -7.76
CA GLY A 71 -8.55 6.28 -8.76
C GLY A 71 -10.02 5.85 -8.83
N ILE A 72 -10.27 4.54 -8.84
CA ILE A 72 -11.62 3.96 -8.81
C ILE A 72 -12.38 4.44 -7.56
N ASN A 73 -11.75 4.31 -6.39
CA ASN A 73 -12.35 4.70 -5.11
C ASN A 73 -12.73 6.19 -5.08
N ALA A 74 -11.78 7.06 -5.42
CA ALA A 74 -11.98 8.52 -5.36
C ALA A 74 -13.06 8.98 -6.33
N LEU A 75 -13.06 8.47 -7.55
CA LEU A 75 -13.99 8.90 -8.58
C LEU A 75 -15.43 8.44 -8.29
N ILE A 76 -15.61 7.19 -7.86
CA ILE A 76 -16.92 6.69 -7.45
C ILE A 76 -17.46 7.48 -6.25
N ALA A 77 -16.64 7.68 -5.20
CA ALA A 77 -17.06 8.42 -4.02
C ALA A 77 -17.47 9.85 -4.36
N TYR A 78 -16.73 10.52 -5.25
CA TYR A 78 -17.06 11.86 -5.74
C TYR A 78 -18.41 11.89 -6.44
N PHE A 79 -18.66 11.01 -7.41
CA PHE A 79 -19.92 10.99 -8.16
C PHE A 79 -21.13 10.65 -7.27
N LEU A 80 -20.96 9.72 -6.32
CA LEU A 80 -22.00 9.41 -5.34
C LEU A 80 -22.34 10.62 -4.47
N GLY A 81 -21.33 11.35 -4.01
CA GLY A 81 -21.50 12.58 -3.27
C GLY A 81 -22.21 13.67 -4.06
N ALA A 82 -21.88 13.79 -5.34
CA ALA A 82 -22.52 14.72 -6.28
C ALA A 82 -23.96 14.32 -6.68
N GLY A 83 -24.45 13.13 -6.26
CA GLY A 83 -25.75 12.60 -6.67
C GLY A 83 -25.78 12.03 -8.09
N ASP A 84 -24.64 11.95 -8.76
CA ASP A 84 -24.50 11.40 -10.11
C ASP A 84 -24.29 9.88 -10.08
N LYS A 85 -25.39 9.14 -9.96
CA LYS A 85 -25.36 7.66 -9.98
C LYS A 85 -24.85 7.09 -11.30
N LYS A 86 -25.14 7.75 -12.43
CA LYS A 86 -24.66 7.30 -13.75
C LYS A 86 -23.15 7.44 -13.87
N GLY A 87 -22.60 8.56 -13.40
CA GLY A 87 -21.17 8.78 -13.31
C GLY A 87 -20.47 7.76 -12.41
N ALA A 88 -21.06 7.44 -11.25
CA ALA A 88 -20.55 6.41 -10.33
C ALA A 88 -20.56 5.00 -10.95
N ASP A 89 -21.67 4.61 -11.60
CA ASP A 89 -21.78 3.31 -12.30
C ASP A 89 -20.76 3.20 -13.45
N ARG A 90 -20.58 4.30 -14.20
CA ARG A 90 -19.60 4.39 -15.28
C ARG A 90 -18.17 4.28 -14.73
N ALA A 91 -17.84 5.02 -13.68
CA ALA A 91 -16.50 4.96 -13.06
C ALA A 91 -16.18 3.58 -12.52
N ALA A 92 -17.14 2.88 -11.91
CA ALA A 92 -16.96 1.50 -11.45
C ALA A 92 -16.77 0.52 -12.61
N THR A 93 -17.58 0.64 -13.66
CA THR A 93 -17.51 -0.26 -14.81
C THR A 93 -16.22 -0.06 -15.60
N GLN A 94 -15.88 1.20 -15.95
CA GLN A 94 -14.64 1.52 -16.65
C GLN A 94 -13.41 1.15 -15.81
N GLY A 95 -13.45 1.48 -14.51
CA GLY A 95 -12.36 1.12 -13.60
C GLY A 95 -12.10 -0.38 -13.54
N LEU A 96 -13.15 -1.20 -13.48
CA LEU A 96 -13.01 -2.66 -13.51
C LEU A 96 -12.50 -3.16 -14.87
N VAL A 97 -13.03 -2.65 -15.98
CA VAL A 97 -12.60 -3.05 -17.34
C VAL A 97 -11.11 -2.73 -17.55
N LEU A 98 -10.70 -1.50 -17.24
CA LEU A 98 -9.30 -1.10 -17.35
C LEU A 98 -8.39 -1.91 -16.43
N ALA A 99 -8.82 -2.18 -15.20
CA ALA A 99 -8.06 -3.03 -14.28
C ALA A 99 -7.89 -4.46 -14.82
N LEU A 100 -8.92 -5.05 -15.42
CA LEU A 100 -8.82 -6.36 -16.07
C LEU A 100 -7.85 -6.33 -17.26
N ILE A 101 -7.89 -5.29 -18.08
CA ILE A 101 -6.94 -5.10 -19.20
C ILE A 101 -5.51 -4.98 -18.63
N HIS A 102 -5.28 -4.15 -17.61
CA HIS A 102 -3.98 -4.07 -16.94
C HIS A 102 -3.55 -5.44 -16.41
N GLY A 103 -4.47 -6.21 -15.82
CA GLY A 103 -4.21 -7.55 -15.31
C GLY A 103 -3.68 -8.48 -16.40
N VAL A 104 -4.32 -8.49 -17.58
CA VAL A 104 -3.88 -9.31 -18.73
C VAL A 104 -2.50 -8.83 -19.21
N VAL A 105 -2.32 -7.52 -19.41
CA VAL A 105 -1.05 -6.95 -19.86
C VAL A 105 0.09 -7.29 -18.89
N VAL A 106 -0.16 -7.11 -17.59
CA VAL A 106 0.84 -7.38 -16.55
C VAL A 106 1.14 -8.88 -16.45
N THR A 107 0.14 -9.75 -16.58
CA THR A 107 0.35 -11.20 -16.65
C THR A 107 1.34 -11.55 -17.77
N VAL A 108 1.06 -11.09 -18.99
CA VAL A 108 1.91 -11.38 -20.16
C VAL A 108 3.31 -10.79 -19.98
N LEU A 109 3.41 -9.51 -19.59
CA LEU A 109 4.70 -8.84 -19.42
C LEU A 109 5.54 -9.47 -18.31
N SER A 110 4.96 -9.72 -17.13
CA SER A 110 5.70 -10.26 -15.99
C SER A 110 6.23 -11.67 -16.29
N ILE A 111 5.41 -12.54 -16.89
CA ILE A 111 5.86 -13.89 -17.26
C ILE A 111 6.94 -13.83 -18.36
N SER A 112 6.79 -12.94 -19.35
CA SER A 112 7.74 -12.82 -20.47
C SER A 112 9.09 -12.25 -20.04
N ILE A 113 9.11 -11.32 -19.09
CA ILE A 113 10.34 -10.68 -18.60
C ILE A 113 11.06 -11.54 -17.56
N MET A 114 10.34 -12.41 -16.85
CA MET A 114 10.87 -13.16 -15.72
C MET A 114 12.12 -13.98 -16.03
N PRO A 115 12.23 -14.71 -17.17
CA PRO A 115 13.45 -15.46 -17.49
C PRO A 115 14.68 -14.56 -17.52
N ALA A 116 14.64 -13.48 -18.33
CA ALA A 116 15.73 -12.54 -18.42
C ALA A 116 16.05 -11.82 -17.10
N PHE A 117 15.00 -11.55 -16.31
CA PHE A 117 15.17 -10.92 -15.00
C PHE A 117 15.91 -11.87 -14.02
N LEU A 118 15.52 -13.13 -13.95
CA LEU A 118 16.21 -14.10 -13.08
C LEU A 118 17.65 -14.36 -13.54
N ASP A 119 17.90 -14.49 -14.84
CA ASP A 119 19.24 -14.66 -15.39
C ASP A 119 20.20 -13.51 -15.03
N MET A 120 19.68 -12.29 -14.82
CA MET A 120 20.48 -11.14 -14.39
C MET A 120 20.93 -11.23 -12.92
N PHE A 121 20.20 -11.96 -12.08
CA PHE A 121 20.42 -11.95 -10.62
C PHE A 121 20.91 -13.28 -10.04
N THR A 122 20.82 -14.39 -10.78
CA THR A 122 21.28 -15.69 -10.28
C THR A 122 21.87 -16.55 -11.40
N ASN A 123 22.98 -17.25 -11.07
CA ASN A 123 23.56 -18.31 -11.89
C ASN A 123 23.22 -19.72 -11.34
N ASP A 124 22.48 -19.78 -10.23
CA ASP A 124 22.07 -21.05 -9.62
C ASP A 124 20.83 -21.57 -10.34
N VAL A 125 20.96 -22.73 -10.97
CA VAL A 125 19.91 -23.38 -11.76
C VAL A 125 18.69 -23.72 -10.89
N GLN A 126 18.89 -24.12 -9.62
CA GLN A 126 17.78 -24.45 -8.74
C GLN A 126 16.99 -23.18 -8.34
N VAL A 127 17.69 -22.10 -7.98
CA VAL A 127 17.07 -20.81 -7.67
C VAL A 127 16.28 -20.30 -8.89
N TYR A 128 16.87 -20.39 -10.08
CA TYR A 128 16.20 -20.00 -11.33
C TYR A 128 14.92 -20.81 -11.57
N GLN A 129 14.99 -22.14 -11.49
CA GLN A 129 13.85 -23.03 -11.70
C GLN A 129 12.73 -22.77 -10.69
N MET A 130 13.07 -22.66 -9.40
CA MET A 130 12.10 -22.34 -8.34
C MET A 130 11.49 -20.96 -8.53
N GLY A 131 12.29 -19.96 -8.94
CA GLY A 131 11.82 -18.62 -9.23
C GLY A 131 10.83 -18.59 -10.40
N MET A 132 11.13 -19.30 -11.49
CA MET A 132 10.24 -19.44 -12.63
C MET A 132 8.94 -20.16 -12.27
N GLU A 133 9.03 -21.28 -11.54
CA GLU A 133 7.87 -22.07 -11.11
C GLU A 133 6.91 -21.23 -10.25
N TYR A 134 7.42 -20.48 -9.29
CA TYR A 134 6.64 -19.58 -8.45
C TYR A 134 6.04 -18.42 -9.27
N ALA A 135 6.86 -17.76 -10.06
CA ALA A 135 6.49 -16.55 -10.80
C ALA A 135 5.41 -16.82 -11.84
N VAL A 136 5.52 -17.89 -12.62
CA VAL A 136 4.52 -18.23 -13.65
C VAL A 136 3.14 -18.44 -13.03
N ILE A 137 3.05 -19.13 -11.89
CA ILE A 137 1.79 -19.38 -11.20
C ILE A 137 1.24 -18.06 -10.65
N VAL A 138 2.02 -17.32 -9.88
CA VAL A 138 1.54 -16.08 -9.23
C VAL A 138 1.13 -15.02 -10.27
N PHE A 139 1.92 -14.83 -11.33
CA PHE A 139 1.60 -13.83 -12.34
C PHE A 139 0.46 -14.25 -13.27
N ALA A 140 0.22 -15.54 -13.49
CA ALA A 140 -0.98 -16.00 -14.19
C ALA A 140 -2.28 -15.53 -13.50
N PHE A 141 -2.23 -15.31 -12.19
CA PHE A 141 -3.37 -14.81 -11.40
C PHE A 141 -3.40 -13.28 -11.23
N SER A 142 -2.51 -12.52 -11.87
CA SER A 142 -2.49 -11.04 -11.76
C SER A 142 -3.81 -10.40 -12.18
N THR A 143 -4.50 -10.94 -13.18
CA THR A 143 -5.83 -10.46 -13.59
C THR A 143 -6.86 -10.62 -12.46
N ILE A 144 -6.79 -11.71 -11.71
CA ILE A 144 -7.68 -11.95 -10.55
C ILE A 144 -7.33 -10.98 -9.42
N THR A 145 -6.06 -10.73 -9.17
CA THR A 145 -5.59 -9.74 -8.20
C THR A 145 -6.09 -8.33 -8.55
N MET A 146 -6.03 -7.94 -9.83
CA MET A 146 -6.58 -6.66 -10.30
C MET A 146 -8.09 -6.57 -10.09
N ALA A 147 -8.83 -7.65 -10.38
CA ALA A 147 -10.27 -7.73 -10.12
C ALA A 147 -10.59 -7.60 -8.62
N ASN A 148 -9.86 -8.31 -7.76
CA ASN A 148 -10.02 -8.26 -6.31
C ASN A 148 -9.86 -6.84 -5.78
N LEU A 149 -8.76 -6.17 -6.15
CA LEU A 149 -8.48 -4.82 -5.70
C LEU A 149 -9.50 -3.80 -6.24
N SER A 150 -10.00 -4.01 -7.47
CA SER A 150 -11.07 -3.18 -8.02
C SER A 150 -12.36 -3.32 -7.22
N PHE A 151 -12.82 -4.54 -6.92
CA PHE A 151 -14.00 -4.76 -6.08
C PHE A 151 -13.81 -4.24 -4.65
N GLU A 152 -12.61 -4.44 -4.07
CA GLU A 152 -12.25 -3.87 -2.77
C GLU A 152 -12.46 -2.35 -2.77
N LYS A 153 -11.95 -1.65 -3.81
CA LYS A 153 -12.06 -0.19 -3.91
C LYS A 153 -13.49 0.28 -4.20
N ILE A 154 -14.27 -0.50 -4.97
CA ILE A 154 -15.71 -0.25 -5.15
C ILE A 154 -16.46 -0.38 -3.80
N PHE A 155 -16.20 -1.41 -3.00
CA PHE A 155 -16.81 -1.52 -1.67
C PHE A 155 -16.37 -0.41 -0.72
N GLN A 156 -15.10 -0.03 -0.75
CA GLN A 156 -14.57 1.08 0.05
C GLN A 156 -15.23 2.41 -0.33
N SER A 157 -15.41 2.69 -1.62
CA SER A 157 -16.00 3.94 -2.11
C SER A 157 -17.44 4.17 -1.65
N VAL A 158 -18.17 3.08 -1.41
CA VAL A 158 -19.55 3.12 -0.88
C VAL A 158 -19.60 2.93 0.64
N GLY A 159 -18.46 3.00 1.33
CA GLY A 159 -18.34 2.91 2.79
C GLY A 159 -18.51 1.51 3.38
N ARG A 160 -18.43 0.46 2.55
CA ARG A 160 -18.53 -0.94 3.04
C ARG A 160 -17.15 -1.52 3.38
N MET A 161 -16.38 -0.82 4.24
CA MET A 161 -15.04 -1.22 4.67
C MET A 161 -14.99 -2.61 5.32
N LYS A 162 -16.04 -3.01 6.04
CA LYS A 162 -16.14 -4.36 6.62
C LYS A 162 -16.14 -5.46 5.56
N VAL A 163 -16.72 -5.21 4.39
CA VAL A 163 -16.71 -6.18 3.28
C VAL A 163 -15.29 -6.32 2.73
N SER A 164 -14.58 -5.22 2.54
CA SER A 164 -13.18 -5.22 2.12
C SER A 164 -12.30 -6.00 3.11
N MET A 165 -12.48 -5.74 4.42
CA MET A 165 -11.77 -6.47 5.48
C MET A 165 -12.06 -7.98 5.44
N ILE A 166 -13.33 -8.38 5.36
CA ILE A 166 -13.72 -9.79 5.37
C ILE A 166 -13.17 -10.50 4.12
N GLY A 167 -13.18 -9.83 2.95
CA GLY A 167 -12.60 -10.38 1.73
C GLY A 167 -11.12 -10.66 1.87
N LEU A 168 -10.36 -9.67 2.35
CA LEU A 168 -8.94 -9.80 2.58
C LEU A 168 -8.61 -10.88 3.62
N LEU A 169 -9.35 -10.90 4.73
CA LEU A 169 -9.22 -11.95 5.76
C LEU A 169 -9.49 -13.35 5.19
N CYS A 170 -10.54 -13.50 4.38
CA CYS A 170 -10.88 -14.77 3.74
C CYS A 170 -9.71 -15.29 2.89
N GLY A 171 -9.14 -14.44 2.03
CA GLY A 171 -7.99 -14.81 1.20
C GLY A 171 -6.76 -15.15 2.02
N SER A 172 -6.41 -14.31 2.99
CA SER A 172 -5.23 -14.51 3.84
C SER A 172 -5.32 -15.77 4.69
N ILE A 173 -6.48 -16.03 5.32
CA ILE A 173 -6.70 -17.25 6.11
C ILE A 173 -6.65 -18.49 5.22
N THR A 174 -7.29 -18.44 4.05
CA THR A 174 -7.23 -19.55 3.07
C THR A 174 -5.79 -19.87 2.68
N ASN A 175 -4.98 -18.85 2.39
CA ASN A 175 -3.59 -19.03 2.06
C ASN A 175 -2.79 -19.63 3.22
N ILE A 176 -2.86 -19.05 4.44
CA ILE A 176 -2.15 -19.55 5.64
C ILE A 176 -2.47 -21.02 5.92
N ILE A 177 -3.71 -21.46 5.67
CA ILE A 177 -4.10 -22.87 5.85
C ILE A 177 -3.54 -23.73 4.72
N LEU A 178 -3.61 -23.28 3.47
CA LEU A 178 -3.18 -24.07 2.31
C LEU A 178 -1.66 -24.13 2.15
N ASP A 179 -0.92 -23.12 2.58
CA ASP A 179 0.56 -23.11 2.49
C ASP A 179 1.19 -24.37 3.06
N PRO A 180 1.03 -24.74 4.34
CA PRO A 180 1.64 -25.94 4.87
C PRO A 180 1.10 -27.22 4.22
N LEU A 181 -0.16 -27.24 3.81
CA LEU A 181 -0.77 -28.41 3.17
C LEU A 181 -0.14 -28.70 1.79
N LEU A 182 0.02 -27.66 0.98
CA LEU A 182 0.53 -27.77 -0.40
C LEU A 182 2.05 -27.73 -0.47
N ILE A 183 2.72 -26.98 0.40
CA ILE A 183 4.18 -26.90 0.43
C ILE A 183 4.77 -28.24 0.88
N PHE A 184 4.28 -28.78 2.00
CA PHE A 184 4.87 -29.96 2.64
C PHE A 184 4.15 -31.26 2.31
N GLY A 185 2.97 -31.21 1.69
CA GLY A 185 2.20 -32.39 1.32
C GLY A 185 1.56 -33.07 2.53
N ILE A 186 0.81 -32.30 3.34
CA ILE A 186 0.17 -32.82 4.55
C ILE A 186 -1.18 -33.47 4.20
N GLY A 187 -1.42 -34.66 4.71
CA GLY A 187 -2.67 -35.42 4.51
C GLY A 187 -2.80 -35.97 3.08
N ILE A 188 -3.84 -35.58 2.37
CA ILE A 188 -4.13 -36.04 1.01
C ILE A 188 -3.48 -35.18 -0.08
N PHE A 189 -2.81 -34.09 0.32
CA PHE A 189 -2.22 -33.13 -0.61
C PHE A 189 -0.82 -33.57 -1.08
N PRO A 190 -0.49 -33.38 -2.37
CA PRO A 190 0.85 -33.65 -2.87
C PRO A 190 1.85 -32.59 -2.33
N ARG A 191 3.10 -32.98 -2.13
CA ARG A 191 4.18 -32.07 -1.78
C ARG A 191 4.61 -31.28 -3.03
N LEU A 192 4.23 -30.01 -3.10
CA LEU A 192 4.47 -29.14 -4.25
C LEU A 192 5.61 -28.12 -4.02
N GLY A 193 6.19 -28.06 -2.81
CA GLY A 193 7.27 -27.10 -2.53
C GLY A 193 6.86 -25.66 -2.81
N ILE A 194 7.70 -24.92 -3.52
CA ILE A 194 7.46 -23.49 -3.82
C ILE A 194 6.25 -23.25 -4.72
N ALA A 195 5.93 -24.19 -5.63
CA ALA A 195 4.68 -24.13 -6.41
C ALA A 195 3.46 -24.21 -5.50
N GLY A 196 3.55 -24.98 -4.40
CA GLY A 196 2.49 -25.07 -3.39
C GLY A 196 2.17 -23.71 -2.77
N ALA A 197 3.17 -22.89 -2.42
CA ALA A 197 3.00 -21.53 -1.93
C ALA A 197 2.32 -20.62 -2.97
N ALA A 198 2.77 -20.71 -4.23
CA ALA A 198 2.17 -19.95 -5.33
C ALA A 198 0.69 -20.32 -5.57
N ILE A 199 0.35 -21.61 -5.54
CA ILE A 199 -1.01 -22.12 -5.70
C ILE A 199 -1.88 -21.71 -4.51
N ALA A 200 -1.38 -21.80 -3.27
CA ALA A 200 -2.10 -21.37 -2.08
C ALA A 200 -2.47 -19.88 -2.16
N THR A 201 -1.52 -19.04 -2.60
CA THR A 201 -1.75 -17.61 -2.86
C THR A 201 -2.84 -17.41 -3.93
N ALA A 202 -2.76 -18.14 -5.05
CA ALA A 202 -3.74 -18.07 -6.13
C ALA A 202 -5.15 -18.47 -5.67
N ILE A 203 -5.28 -19.56 -4.90
CA ILE A 203 -6.57 -19.99 -4.33
C ILE A 203 -7.10 -18.95 -3.34
N GLY A 204 -6.25 -18.37 -2.48
CA GLY A 204 -6.63 -17.28 -1.59
C GLY A 204 -7.23 -16.08 -2.35
N GLN A 205 -6.59 -15.68 -3.46
CA GLN A 205 -7.09 -14.62 -4.33
C GLN A 205 -8.44 -14.98 -4.98
N LEU A 206 -8.62 -16.23 -5.41
CA LEU A 206 -9.90 -16.72 -5.94
C LEU A 206 -11.01 -16.69 -4.88
N CYS A 207 -10.72 -17.15 -3.65
CA CYS A 207 -11.69 -17.11 -2.55
C CYS A 207 -12.12 -15.68 -2.23
N THR A 208 -11.18 -14.74 -2.23
CA THR A 208 -11.47 -13.30 -2.07
C THR A 208 -12.39 -12.80 -3.16
N LEU A 209 -12.10 -13.10 -4.43
CA LEU A 209 -12.94 -12.67 -5.57
C LEU A 209 -14.35 -13.26 -5.49
N LEU A 210 -14.46 -14.56 -5.20
CA LEU A 210 -15.74 -15.23 -5.05
C LEU A 210 -16.58 -14.64 -3.92
N LEU A 211 -15.94 -14.26 -2.80
CA LEU A 211 -16.61 -13.58 -1.71
C LEU A 211 -17.13 -12.21 -2.17
N TYR A 212 -16.29 -11.40 -2.82
CA TYR A 212 -16.71 -10.09 -3.31
C TYR A 212 -17.84 -10.16 -4.31
N LEU A 213 -17.77 -11.07 -5.27
CA LEU A 213 -18.84 -11.30 -6.26
C LEU A 213 -20.15 -11.78 -5.59
N THR A 214 -20.03 -12.67 -4.59
CA THR A 214 -21.19 -13.15 -3.83
C THR A 214 -21.86 -12.01 -3.06
N VAL A 215 -21.07 -11.20 -2.37
CA VAL A 215 -21.60 -10.04 -1.63
C VAL A 215 -22.18 -8.99 -2.58
N TYR A 216 -21.51 -8.72 -3.70
CA TYR A 216 -21.99 -7.79 -4.72
C TYR A 216 -23.36 -8.18 -5.26
N ASN A 217 -23.57 -9.48 -5.55
CA ASN A 217 -24.82 -9.99 -6.10
C ASN A 217 -25.95 -10.10 -5.04
N LYS A 218 -25.61 -10.53 -3.81
CA LYS A 218 -26.61 -10.75 -2.74
C LYS A 218 -26.97 -9.53 -1.93
N ARG A 219 -26.06 -8.55 -1.83
CA ARG A 219 -26.24 -7.34 -1.01
C ARG A 219 -26.05 -6.08 -1.87
N PRO A 220 -27.13 -5.57 -2.49
CA PRO A 220 -27.03 -4.45 -3.41
C PRO A 220 -26.30 -3.26 -2.78
N ILE A 221 -25.44 -2.64 -3.58
CA ILE A 221 -24.75 -1.39 -3.26
C ILE A 221 -25.25 -0.28 -4.20
N PRO A 222 -25.04 1.00 -3.86
CA PRO A 222 -25.51 2.12 -4.70
C PRO A 222 -24.93 2.14 -6.12
N VAL A 223 -23.84 1.43 -6.35
CA VAL A 223 -23.07 1.40 -7.60
C VAL A 223 -23.28 0.07 -8.31
N LYS A 224 -23.53 0.14 -9.62
CA LYS A 224 -23.75 -1.04 -10.46
C LYS A 224 -22.77 -1.08 -11.63
N ILE A 225 -22.18 -2.24 -11.86
CA ILE A 225 -21.43 -2.53 -13.09
C ILE A 225 -22.43 -2.78 -14.20
N ARG A 226 -22.39 -1.96 -15.26
CA ARG A 226 -23.39 -1.99 -16.34
C ARG A 226 -22.76 -2.24 -17.69
N LYS A 227 -23.39 -3.09 -18.47
CA LYS A 227 -22.94 -3.41 -19.84
C LYS A 227 -22.89 -2.19 -20.76
N GLU A 228 -23.78 -1.23 -20.56
CA GLU A 228 -23.85 0.02 -21.34
C GLU A 228 -22.61 0.92 -21.19
N TYR A 229 -21.79 0.71 -20.14
CA TYR A 229 -20.56 1.48 -19.86
C TYR A 229 -19.27 0.68 -20.12
N LEU A 230 -19.32 -0.44 -20.85
CA LEU A 230 -18.13 -1.23 -21.20
C LEU A 230 -17.25 -0.52 -22.24
N ALA A 231 -17.86 0.28 -23.14
CA ALA A 231 -17.11 1.06 -24.12
C ALA A 231 -16.29 2.17 -23.46
N PHE A 232 -15.05 2.37 -23.90
CA PHE A 232 -14.16 3.40 -23.36
C PHE A 232 -14.80 4.79 -23.43
N HIS A 233 -14.66 5.53 -22.33
CA HIS A 233 -15.18 6.87 -22.18
C HIS A 233 -14.05 7.83 -21.77
N LYS A 234 -13.52 8.54 -22.76
CA LYS A 234 -12.31 9.36 -22.65
C LYS A 234 -12.23 10.24 -21.38
N GLU A 235 -13.32 10.88 -21.00
CA GLU A 235 -13.33 11.75 -19.82
C GLU A 235 -13.19 10.95 -18.52
N THR A 236 -13.95 9.86 -18.38
CA THR A 236 -13.90 9.00 -17.18
C THR A 236 -12.54 8.32 -17.07
N ASP A 237 -12.05 7.77 -18.18
CA ASP A 237 -10.77 7.08 -18.23
C ASP A 237 -9.61 8.03 -17.91
N HIS A 238 -9.62 9.23 -18.51
CA HIS A 238 -8.63 10.26 -18.19
C HIS A 238 -8.63 10.62 -16.69
N ARG A 239 -9.80 10.74 -16.07
CA ARG A 239 -9.92 11.02 -14.63
C ARG A 239 -9.41 9.85 -13.78
N LEU A 240 -9.71 8.60 -14.15
CA LEU A 240 -9.18 7.42 -13.47
C LEU A 240 -7.65 7.39 -13.49
N TYR A 241 -7.03 7.62 -14.67
CA TYR A 241 -5.58 7.66 -14.80
C TYR A 241 -4.94 8.88 -14.14
N SER A 242 -5.58 10.04 -14.16
CA SER A 242 -5.05 11.25 -13.50
C SER A 242 -4.93 11.13 -11.99
N ILE A 243 -5.65 10.18 -11.39
CA ILE A 243 -5.54 9.85 -9.96
C ILE A 243 -4.70 8.58 -9.79
N GLY A 244 -4.97 7.55 -10.58
CA GLY A 244 -4.36 6.24 -10.45
C GLY A 244 -2.86 6.24 -10.72
N VAL A 245 -2.40 6.86 -11.81
CA VAL A 245 -0.96 6.90 -12.15
C VAL A 245 -0.14 7.61 -11.07
N PRO A 246 -0.51 8.81 -10.59
CA PRO A 246 0.15 9.41 -9.45
C PRO A 246 0.17 8.52 -8.20
N ALA A 247 -0.92 7.81 -7.91
CA ALA A 247 -0.98 6.92 -6.76
C ALA A 247 -0.04 5.69 -6.92
N ILE A 248 0.10 5.13 -8.13
CA ILE A 248 1.08 4.08 -8.43
C ILE A 248 2.50 4.60 -8.16
N LEU A 249 2.83 5.79 -8.67
CA LEU A 249 4.15 6.39 -8.47
C LEU A 249 4.41 6.67 -6.98
N ASN A 250 3.42 7.14 -6.23
CA ASN A 250 3.53 7.33 -4.77
C ASN A 250 3.93 6.04 -4.04
N LEU A 251 3.43 4.89 -4.50
CA LEU A 251 3.78 3.57 -3.92
C LEU A 251 5.16 3.07 -4.35
N ALA A 252 5.67 3.51 -5.51
CA ALA A 252 6.97 3.12 -6.03
C ALA A 252 8.14 3.97 -5.49
N LEU A 253 7.91 5.26 -5.23
CA LEU A 253 8.96 6.21 -4.81
C LEU A 253 9.73 5.78 -3.55
N PRO A 254 9.11 5.21 -2.48
CA PRO A 254 9.85 4.72 -1.32
C PRO A 254 10.91 3.65 -1.67
N SER A 255 10.62 2.77 -2.62
CA SER A 255 11.58 1.73 -3.04
C SER A 255 12.80 2.33 -3.74
N LEU A 256 12.59 3.37 -4.57
CA LEU A 256 13.69 4.13 -5.16
C LEU A 256 14.55 4.78 -4.09
N LEU A 257 13.92 5.44 -3.10
CA LEU A 257 14.64 6.06 -1.99
C LEU A 257 15.49 5.05 -1.23
N VAL A 258 14.92 3.89 -0.86
CA VAL A 258 15.66 2.82 -0.14
C VAL A 258 16.89 2.39 -0.92
N SER A 259 16.78 2.20 -2.24
CA SER A 259 17.89 1.81 -3.09
C SER A 259 19.02 2.85 -3.09
N VAL A 260 18.67 4.14 -3.19
CA VAL A 260 19.65 5.23 -3.15
C VAL A 260 20.32 5.34 -1.78
N LEU A 261 19.54 5.28 -0.68
CA LEU A 261 20.08 5.34 0.67
C LEU A 261 21.00 4.14 0.99
N ASN A 262 20.63 2.94 0.51
CA ASN A 262 21.51 1.77 0.63
C ASN A 262 22.85 2.01 -0.07
N GLY A 263 22.83 2.60 -1.28
CA GLY A 263 24.07 2.97 -2.00
C GLY A 263 24.94 3.98 -1.24
N ILE A 264 24.33 5.00 -0.64
CA ILE A 264 25.05 5.99 0.18
C ILE A 264 25.67 5.32 1.42
N LEU A 265 24.91 4.50 2.13
CA LEU A 265 25.36 3.89 3.39
C LEU A 265 26.36 2.75 3.18
N ALA A 266 26.22 1.98 2.10
CA ALA A 266 27.13 0.89 1.75
C ALA A 266 28.58 1.39 1.53
N ALA A 267 28.74 2.65 1.09
CA ALA A 267 30.06 3.28 0.94
C ALA A 267 30.80 3.46 2.27
N TYR A 268 30.10 3.41 3.41
CA TYR A 268 30.71 3.51 4.74
C TYR A 268 30.85 2.15 5.42
N SER A 269 29.77 1.39 5.54
CA SER A 269 29.77 0.02 6.09
C SER A 269 28.44 -0.69 5.82
N GLN A 270 28.50 -2.01 5.66
CA GLN A 270 27.31 -2.87 5.57
C GLN A 270 26.42 -2.81 6.82
N ILE A 271 26.98 -2.49 7.98
CA ILE A 271 26.24 -2.31 9.24
C ILE A 271 25.11 -1.28 9.06
N TYR A 272 25.38 -0.14 8.40
CA TYR A 272 24.41 0.92 8.20
C TYR A 272 23.30 0.52 7.21
N VAL A 273 23.62 -0.31 6.22
CA VAL A 273 22.61 -0.91 5.30
C VAL A 273 21.66 -1.83 6.07
N VAL A 274 22.21 -2.66 6.96
CA VAL A 274 21.41 -3.54 7.85
C VAL A 274 20.51 -2.72 8.75
N ILE A 275 21.03 -1.67 9.39
CA ILE A 275 20.27 -0.75 10.25
C ILE A 275 19.09 -0.11 9.46
N LEU A 276 19.37 0.38 8.24
CA LEU A 276 18.32 0.95 7.38
C LEU A 276 17.25 -0.08 7.04
N GLY A 277 17.65 -1.32 6.73
CA GLY A 277 16.72 -2.42 6.45
C GLY A 277 15.81 -2.75 7.63
N ILE A 278 16.38 -2.82 8.86
CA ILE A 278 15.61 -3.03 10.08
C ILE A 278 14.65 -1.87 10.34
N TYR A 279 15.14 -0.62 10.18
CA TYR A 279 14.31 0.58 10.30
C TYR A 279 13.08 0.50 9.39
N TYR A 280 13.24 0.17 8.10
CA TYR A 280 12.09 0.09 7.18
C TYR A 280 11.10 -1.01 7.54
N LYS A 281 11.56 -2.15 8.07
CA LYS A 281 10.68 -3.19 8.61
C LYS A 281 9.85 -2.67 9.78
N LEU A 282 10.50 -2.02 10.76
CA LEU A 282 9.82 -1.41 11.91
C LEU A 282 8.89 -0.28 11.48
N GLN A 283 9.32 0.60 10.59
CA GLN A 283 8.50 1.68 10.05
C GLN A 283 7.21 1.15 9.43
N THR A 284 7.28 0.06 8.66
CA THR A 284 6.09 -0.55 8.06
C THR A 284 5.04 -0.81 9.13
N PHE A 285 5.39 -1.48 10.23
CA PHE A 285 4.44 -1.77 11.32
C PHE A 285 3.94 -0.52 12.04
N LEU A 286 4.81 0.44 12.29
CA LEU A 286 4.46 1.68 12.98
C LEU A 286 3.50 2.55 12.15
N TYR A 287 3.63 2.54 10.83
CA TYR A 287 2.81 3.35 9.92
C TYR A 287 1.51 2.65 9.48
N LEU A 288 1.38 1.32 9.65
CA LEU A 288 0.17 0.58 9.26
C LEU A 288 -1.13 1.18 9.83
N PRO A 289 -1.22 1.50 11.14
CA PRO A 289 -2.46 2.08 11.67
C PRO A 289 -2.79 3.45 11.07
N ALA A 290 -1.80 4.33 10.90
CA ALA A 290 -2.00 5.63 10.30
C ALA A 290 -2.45 5.52 8.83
N ASN A 291 -1.81 4.63 8.07
CA ASN A 291 -2.20 4.36 6.68
C ASN A 291 -3.62 3.77 6.59
N GLY A 292 -4.02 2.91 7.53
CA GLY A 292 -5.38 2.38 7.62
C GLY A 292 -6.42 3.48 7.88
N ILE A 293 -6.10 4.45 8.75
CA ILE A 293 -6.97 5.62 9.01
C ILE A 293 -7.10 6.47 7.74
N VAL A 294 -6.00 6.73 7.04
CA VAL A 294 -6.01 7.48 5.77
C VAL A 294 -6.81 6.75 4.69
N GLN A 295 -6.73 5.42 4.60
CA GLN A 295 -7.58 4.66 3.68
C GLN A 295 -9.07 4.80 4.01
N GLY A 296 -9.44 4.80 5.30
CA GLY A 296 -10.81 5.04 5.74
C GLY A 296 -11.31 6.47 5.45
N MET A 297 -10.41 7.44 5.47
CA MET A 297 -10.71 8.86 5.18
C MET A 297 -11.01 9.12 3.70
N ARG A 298 -10.29 8.48 2.77
CA ARG A 298 -10.36 8.79 1.32
C ARG A 298 -11.78 8.85 0.77
N PRO A 299 -12.64 7.81 0.91
CA PRO A 299 -14.00 7.87 0.37
C PRO A 299 -14.88 8.89 1.08
N LEU A 300 -14.63 9.17 2.38
CA LEU A 300 -15.37 10.23 3.10
C LEU A 300 -15.06 11.60 2.53
N ILE A 301 -13.79 11.88 2.24
CA ILE A 301 -13.37 13.14 1.60
C ILE A 301 -13.97 13.24 0.19
N GLY A 302 -13.82 12.19 -0.64
CA GLY A 302 -14.34 12.20 -2.01
C GLY A 302 -15.85 12.43 -2.06
N TYR A 303 -16.60 11.72 -1.22
CA TYR A 303 -18.05 11.85 -1.13
C TYR A 303 -18.48 13.27 -0.68
N ASN A 304 -17.93 13.77 0.42
CA ASN A 304 -18.31 15.10 0.94
C ASN A 304 -17.86 16.23 0.01
N TYR A 305 -16.75 16.06 -0.70
CA TYR A 305 -16.28 16.99 -1.72
C TYR A 305 -17.27 17.04 -2.91
N GLY A 306 -17.69 15.87 -3.41
CA GLY A 306 -18.73 15.75 -4.44
C GLY A 306 -20.05 16.37 -4.02
N ALA A 307 -20.44 16.19 -2.76
CA ALA A 307 -21.66 16.77 -2.18
C ALA A 307 -21.57 18.28 -1.92
N GLY A 308 -20.41 18.93 -2.13
CA GLY A 308 -20.22 20.36 -1.86
C GLY A 308 -20.02 20.71 -0.39
N GLU A 309 -19.86 19.73 0.50
CA GLU A 309 -19.76 19.90 1.95
C GLU A 309 -18.32 20.24 2.40
N GLN A 310 -17.80 21.39 1.97
CA GLN A 310 -16.40 21.81 2.20
C GLN A 310 -16.01 21.87 3.69
N LYS A 311 -16.93 22.37 4.54
CA LYS A 311 -16.67 22.41 5.99
C LYS A 311 -16.47 21.01 6.57
N ARG A 312 -17.22 20.04 6.04
CA ARG A 312 -17.13 18.65 6.48
C ARG A 312 -15.86 17.97 5.95
N VAL A 313 -15.45 18.25 4.71
CA VAL A 313 -14.15 17.82 4.15
C VAL A 313 -12.99 18.28 5.05
N LYS A 314 -12.97 19.58 5.39
CA LYS A 314 -11.96 20.16 6.28
C LYS A 314 -11.95 19.46 7.65
N LYS A 315 -13.12 19.25 8.25
CA LYS A 315 -13.24 18.61 9.57
C LYS A 315 -12.81 17.14 9.55
N ILE A 316 -13.12 16.39 8.49
CA ILE A 316 -12.66 15.01 8.28
C ILE A 316 -11.12 14.99 8.21
N TYR A 317 -10.51 15.90 7.44
CA TYR A 317 -9.06 16.02 7.35
C TYR A 317 -8.41 16.31 8.71
N GLU A 318 -8.92 17.31 9.45
CA GLU A 318 -8.40 17.70 10.77
C GLU A 318 -8.46 16.55 11.79
N ILE A 319 -9.58 15.81 11.83
CA ILE A 319 -9.73 14.67 12.73
C ILE A 319 -8.79 13.53 12.33
N THR A 320 -8.67 13.25 11.02
CA THR A 320 -7.73 12.23 10.52
C THR A 320 -6.30 12.59 10.87
N LEU A 321 -5.91 13.84 10.68
CA LEU A 321 -4.58 14.34 11.04
C LEU A 321 -4.30 14.16 12.53
N ALA A 322 -5.25 14.53 13.39
CA ALA A 322 -5.12 14.36 14.84
C ALA A 322 -4.97 12.87 15.22
N MET A 323 -5.78 11.98 14.67
CA MET A 323 -5.69 10.54 14.92
C MET A 323 -4.34 9.98 14.43
N SER A 324 -3.88 10.37 13.24
CA SER A 324 -2.59 9.95 12.70
C SER A 324 -1.43 10.48 13.56
N ALA A 325 -1.50 11.74 14.00
CA ALA A 325 -0.48 12.33 14.86
C ALA A 325 -0.37 11.61 16.22
N VAL A 326 -1.50 11.20 16.82
CA VAL A 326 -1.51 10.40 18.06
C VAL A 326 -0.80 9.05 17.85
N ILE A 327 -1.10 8.35 16.75
CA ILE A 327 -0.44 7.08 16.43
C ILE A 327 1.06 7.27 16.21
N MET A 328 1.45 8.32 15.47
CA MET A 328 2.85 8.63 15.24
C MET A 328 3.58 9.05 16.53
N ALA A 329 2.88 9.73 17.46
CA ALA A 329 3.43 10.04 18.77
C ALA A 329 3.70 8.76 19.59
N LEU A 330 2.76 7.79 19.57
CA LEU A 330 2.98 6.49 20.20
C LEU A 330 4.16 5.75 19.58
N GLY A 331 4.30 5.77 18.24
CA GLY A 331 5.45 5.21 17.52
C GLY A 331 6.76 5.90 17.90
N THR A 332 6.76 7.23 18.04
CA THR A 332 7.93 8.00 18.50
C THR A 332 8.31 7.60 19.93
N ILE A 333 7.36 7.55 20.86
CA ILE A 333 7.62 7.16 22.26
C ILE A 333 8.21 5.74 22.29
N LEU A 334 7.64 4.80 21.53
CA LEU A 334 8.15 3.44 21.44
C LEU A 334 9.60 3.39 20.95
N CYS A 335 9.94 4.13 19.88
CA CYS A 335 11.30 4.21 19.37
C CYS A 335 12.27 4.89 20.33
N LEU A 336 11.82 5.88 21.11
CA LEU A 336 12.68 6.56 22.10
C LEU A 336 12.96 5.67 23.32
N VAL A 337 11.95 4.96 23.83
CA VAL A 337 12.05 4.16 25.06
C VAL A 337 12.64 2.77 24.79
N ALA A 338 12.22 2.11 23.70
CA ALA A 338 12.53 0.72 23.42
C ALA A 338 13.47 0.52 22.22
N SER A 339 14.23 1.55 21.79
CA SER A 339 15.07 1.50 20.58
C SER A 339 16.03 0.30 20.54
N HIS A 340 16.71 -0.01 21.63
CA HIS A 340 17.62 -1.17 21.73
C HIS A 340 16.86 -2.48 21.61
N GLY A 341 15.81 -2.70 22.41
CA GLY A 341 14.98 -3.90 22.35
C GLY A 341 14.32 -4.12 20.99
N LEU A 342 13.95 -3.06 20.27
CA LEU A 342 13.44 -3.15 18.91
C LEU A 342 14.52 -3.63 17.92
N MET A 343 15.78 -3.22 18.11
CA MET A 343 16.90 -3.71 17.29
C MET A 343 17.27 -5.16 17.63
N GLU A 344 17.25 -5.53 18.91
CA GLU A 344 17.52 -6.89 19.40
C GLU A 344 16.56 -7.95 18.83
N LEU A 345 15.35 -7.55 18.42
CA LEU A 345 14.42 -8.46 17.74
C LEU A 345 14.95 -8.97 16.38
N PHE A 346 15.92 -8.28 15.79
CA PHE A 346 16.41 -8.57 14.44
C PHE A 346 17.89 -8.93 14.37
N ILE A 347 18.70 -8.57 15.36
CA ILE A 347 20.15 -8.71 15.32
C ILE A 347 20.73 -8.89 16.73
N GLU A 348 21.82 -9.69 16.83
CA GLU A 348 22.50 -10.00 18.10
C GLU A 348 23.76 -9.17 18.32
N ASN A 349 24.32 -8.52 17.28
CA ASN A 349 25.56 -7.76 17.38
C ASN A 349 25.36 -6.47 18.17
N ALA A 350 26.04 -6.34 19.31
CA ALA A 350 25.90 -5.22 20.24
C ALA A 350 26.23 -3.86 19.63
N GLU A 351 27.24 -3.78 18.76
CA GLU A 351 27.63 -2.55 18.08
C GLU A 351 26.52 -2.07 17.11
N THR A 352 25.96 -3.01 16.33
CA THR A 352 24.86 -2.74 15.40
C THR A 352 23.59 -2.35 16.16
N ILE A 353 23.31 -2.99 17.32
CA ILE A 353 22.17 -2.63 18.18
C ILE A 353 22.31 -1.20 18.70
N ALA A 354 23.49 -0.82 19.21
CA ALA A 354 23.75 0.54 19.72
C ALA A 354 23.61 1.61 18.63
N ALA A 355 24.22 1.36 17.45
CA ALA A 355 24.15 2.27 16.32
C ALA A 355 22.70 2.36 15.76
N GLY A 356 22.01 1.24 15.65
CA GLY A 356 20.61 1.16 15.19
C GLY A 356 19.65 1.80 16.19
N GLY A 357 19.85 1.62 17.48
CA GLY A 357 19.09 2.30 18.53
C GLY A 357 19.21 3.81 18.45
N THR A 358 20.42 4.33 18.16
CA THR A 358 20.66 5.75 17.92
C THR A 358 19.94 6.22 16.64
N ALA A 359 20.03 5.45 15.56
CA ALA A 359 19.32 5.75 14.32
C ALA A 359 17.80 5.86 14.52
N LEU A 360 17.19 4.88 15.20
CA LEU A 360 15.75 4.89 15.50
C LEU A 360 15.31 6.12 16.30
N ARG A 361 16.08 6.54 17.30
CA ARG A 361 15.77 7.72 18.10
C ARG A 361 15.82 9.00 17.26
N ILE A 362 16.81 9.14 16.40
CA ILE A 362 16.98 10.32 15.53
C ILE A 362 15.83 10.36 14.50
N ILE A 363 15.58 9.25 13.80
CA ILE A 363 14.57 9.20 12.74
C ILE A 363 13.17 9.41 13.30
N SER A 364 12.86 8.84 14.47
CA SER A 364 11.53 8.93 15.08
C SER A 364 11.11 10.36 15.44
N ALA A 365 12.05 11.30 15.55
CA ALA A 365 11.74 12.72 15.70
C ALA A 365 10.88 13.27 14.56
N GLY A 366 10.97 12.68 13.37
CA GLY A 366 10.17 13.05 12.20
C GLY A 366 8.76 12.42 12.14
N PHE A 367 8.44 11.40 12.95
CA PHE A 367 7.21 10.63 12.79
C PHE A 367 5.94 11.47 13.00
N ILE A 368 5.88 12.26 14.09
CA ILE A 368 4.70 13.10 14.36
C ILE A 368 4.49 14.10 13.22
N ILE A 369 5.57 14.70 12.75
CA ILE A 369 5.54 15.69 11.67
C ILE A 369 5.10 15.05 10.37
N SER A 370 5.52 13.81 10.08
CA SER A 370 5.15 13.08 8.87
C SER A 370 3.64 12.79 8.76
N SER A 371 2.89 12.83 9.87
CA SER A 371 1.43 12.70 9.85
C SER A 371 0.75 13.74 8.94
N VAL A 372 1.34 14.93 8.82
CA VAL A 372 0.83 16.02 7.97
C VAL A 372 0.95 15.62 6.49
N SER A 373 2.14 15.19 6.05
CA SER A 373 2.39 14.83 4.65
C SER A 373 1.59 13.58 4.24
N VAL A 374 1.51 12.58 5.11
CA VAL A 374 0.75 11.32 4.88
C VAL A 374 -0.75 11.60 4.77
N THR A 375 -1.30 12.38 5.71
CA THR A 375 -2.74 12.72 5.70
C THR A 375 -3.10 13.64 4.54
N ALA A 376 -2.26 14.63 4.22
CA ALA A 376 -2.48 15.54 3.08
C ALA A 376 -2.46 14.79 1.74
N SER A 377 -1.49 13.89 1.53
CA SER A 377 -1.42 13.07 0.32
C SER A 377 -2.67 12.21 0.16
N GLY A 378 -3.09 11.50 1.21
CA GLY A 378 -4.30 10.69 1.18
C GLY A 378 -5.58 11.50 0.96
N ALA A 379 -5.66 12.70 1.54
CA ALA A 379 -6.78 13.61 1.34
C ALA A 379 -6.85 14.12 -0.11
N LEU A 380 -5.72 14.48 -0.70
CA LEU A 380 -5.62 14.91 -2.11
C LEU A 380 -6.02 13.78 -3.06
N GLU A 381 -5.64 12.53 -2.78
CA GLU A 381 -6.10 11.37 -3.53
C GLU A 381 -7.62 11.21 -3.42
N GLY A 382 -8.18 11.35 -2.22
CA GLY A 382 -9.64 11.33 -1.98
C GLY A 382 -10.39 12.47 -2.70
N LEU A 383 -9.78 13.64 -2.83
CA LEU A 383 -10.30 14.78 -3.60
C LEU A 383 -10.21 14.57 -5.13
N GLY A 384 -9.63 13.47 -5.59
CA GLY A 384 -9.35 13.24 -7.01
C GLY A 384 -8.20 14.09 -7.55
N LYS A 385 -7.34 14.62 -6.68
CA LYS A 385 -6.19 15.47 -7.02
C LYS A 385 -4.86 14.71 -6.89
N GLY A 386 -4.78 13.54 -7.54
CA GLY A 386 -3.64 12.63 -7.46
C GLY A 386 -2.29 13.28 -7.81
N THR A 387 -2.24 14.14 -8.83
CA THR A 387 -1.02 14.86 -9.22
C THR A 387 -0.46 15.72 -8.08
N HIS A 388 -1.33 16.36 -7.29
CA HIS A 388 -0.90 17.15 -6.13
C HIS A 388 -0.32 16.26 -5.02
N SER A 389 -0.89 15.06 -4.81
CA SER A 389 -0.33 14.05 -3.91
C SER A 389 1.06 13.60 -4.38
N LEU A 390 1.23 13.34 -5.67
CA LEU A 390 2.53 12.97 -6.26
C LEU A 390 3.59 14.06 -6.07
N VAL A 391 3.23 15.33 -6.21
CA VAL A 391 4.14 16.46 -5.96
C VAL A 391 4.69 16.40 -4.52
N ILE A 392 3.83 16.17 -3.52
CA ILE A 392 4.28 16.00 -2.12
C ILE A 392 5.25 14.83 -2.00
N SER A 393 4.95 13.69 -2.61
CA SER A 393 5.80 12.49 -2.55
C SER A 393 7.14 12.68 -3.27
N LEU A 394 7.16 13.39 -4.40
CA LEU A 394 8.41 13.74 -5.11
C LEU A 394 9.30 14.65 -4.25
N PHE A 395 8.72 15.66 -3.60
CA PHE A 395 9.48 16.48 -2.65
C PHE A 395 10.02 15.64 -1.50
N ARG A 396 9.17 14.82 -0.90
CA ARG A 396 9.50 13.99 0.26
C ARG A 396 10.65 13.00 -0.04
N TYR A 397 10.52 12.22 -1.12
CA TYR A 397 11.41 11.08 -1.35
C TYR A 397 12.60 11.41 -2.26
N VAL A 398 12.43 12.31 -3.23
CA VAL A 398 13.45 12.57 -4.27
C VAL A 398 14.12 13.91 -4.08
N ILE A 399 13.34 15.00 -4.11
CA ILE A 399 13.89 16.37 -4.19
C ILE A 399 14.56 16.80 -2.89
N LEU A 400 14.01 16.40 -1.73
CA LEU A 400 14.55 16.79 -0.43
C LEU A 400 15.39 15.68 0.20
N MET A 401 14.84 14.44 0.29
CA MET A 401 15.48 13.37 1.06
C MET A 401 16.82 12.94 0.45
N ILE A 402 16.90 12.71 -0.85
CA ILE A 402 18.13 12.23 -1.49
C ILE A 402 19.27 13.27 -1.37
N PRO A 403 19.08 14.56 -1.74
CA PRO A 403 20.11 15.55 -1.56
C PRO A 403 20.48 15.80 -0.08
N ALA A 404 19.49 15.84 0.82
CA ALA A 404 19.73 16.01 2.24
C ALA A 404 20.58 14.86 2.81
N ALA A 405 20.21 13.60 2.49
CA ALA A 405 20.96 12.43 2.91
C ALA A 405 22.41 12.47 2.40
N PHE A 406 22.60 12.84 1.12
CA PHE A 406 23.91 12.92 0.51
C PHE A 406 24.79 14.02 1.17
N VAL A 407 24.24 15.22 1.35
CA VAL A 407 24.98 16.36 1.93
C VAL A 407 25.28 16.10 3.41
N LEU A 408 24.28 15.72 4.20
CA LEU A 408 24.46 15.50 5.63
C LEU A 408 25.36 14.29 5.91
N CYS A 409 25.33 13.27 5.06
CA CYS A 409 26.24 12.13 5.16
C CYS A 409 27.69 12.54 4.95
N ARG A 410 27.98 13.49 4.05
CA ARG A 410 29.33 14.03 3.87
C ARG A 410 29.83 14.86 5.05
N ILE A 411 28.92 15.52 5.76
CA ILE A 411 29.29 16.42 6.89
C ILE A 411 29.40 15.64 8.20
N PHE A 412 28.43 14.76 8.47
CA PHE A 412 28.27 14.06 9.74
C PHE A 412 28.47 12.53 9.66
N GLY A 413 28.96 12.03 8.50
CA GLY A 413 29.04 10.58 8.27
C GLY A 413 27.66 9.92 8.19
N PRO A 414 27.55 8.59 8.42
CA PRO A 414 26.29 7.83 8.28
C PRO A 414 25.15 8.37 9.15
N THR A 415 25.46 8.97 10.31
CA THR A 415 24.44 9.58 11.18
C THR A 415 23.72 10.75 10.53
N GLY A 416 24.38 11.43 9.58
CA GLY A 416 23.76 12.48 8.77
C GLY A 416 22.56 11.99 7.96
N VAL A 417 22.58 10.74 7.50
CA VAL A 417 21.44 10.14 6.79
C VAL A 417 20.22 10.05 7.72
N TRP A 418 20.43 9.71 9.00
CA TRP A 418 19.33 9.63 9.97
C TRP A 418 18.71 11.00 10.24
N HIS A 419 19.55 12.04 10.31
CA HIS A 419 19.06 13.42 10.45
C HIS A 419 18.29 13.90 9.22
N ALA A 420 18.64 13.44 8.01
CA ALA A 420 17.92 13.79 6.79
C ALA A 420 16.44 13.42 6.87
N PHE A 421 16.05 12.33 7.56
CA PHE A 421 14.66 11.91 7.67
C PHE A 421 13.79 13.00 8.34
N TRP A 422 14.10 13.42 9.55
CA TRP A 422 13.26 14.40 10.25
C TRP A 422 13.30 15.79 9.64
N ILE A 423 14.46 16.21 9.09
CA ILE A 423 14.60 17.49 8.39
C ILE A 423 13.72 17.52 7.15
N THR A 424 13.76 16.45 6.36
CA THR A 424 12.92 16.31 5.16
C THR A 424 11.45 16.31 5.52
N GLU A 425 11.04 15.58 6.57
CA GLU A 425 9.65 15.57 7.02
C GLU A 425 9.17 16.95 7.47
N ALA A 426 10.02 17.74 8.16
CA ALA A 426 9.68 19.10 8.57
C ALA A 426 9.41 20.01 7.37
N VAL A 427 10.28 19.99 6.36
CA VAL A 427 10.09 20.79 5.14
C VAL A 427 8.89 20.28 4.32
N THR A 428 8.78 18.96 4.14
CA THR A 428 7.68 18.36 3.37
C THR A 428 6.33 18.63 4.00
N SER A 429 6.20 18.65 5.33
CA SER A 429 4.93 18.95 5.99
C SER A 429 4.44 20.36 5.71
N VAL A 430 5.34 21.34 5.64
CA VAL A 430 4.97 22.71 5.26
C VAL A 430 4.47 22.75 3.81
N ILE A 431 5.21 22.09 2.90
CA ILE A 431 4.80 21.96 1.49
C ILE A 431 3.45 21.25 1.37
N ALA A 432 3.28 20.15 2.09
CA ALA A 432 2.05 19.35 2.06
C ALA A 432 0.84 20.14 2.58
N ALA A 433 1.00 20.87 3.68
CA ALA A 433 -0.04 21.74 4.20
C ALA A 433 -0.41 22.83 3.19
N TYR A 434 0.56 23.49 2.58
CA TYR A 434 0.34 24.52 1.56
C TYR A 434 -0.40 23.94 0.33
N VAL A 435 0.10 22.83 -0.22
CA VAL A 435 -0.50 22.16 -1.40
C VAL A 435 -1.93 21.73 -1.11
N TYR A 436 -2.19 21.13 0.06
CA TYR A 436 -3.52 20.72 0.47
C TYR A 436 -4.48 21.89 0.60
N HIS A 437 -4.10 22.97 1.31
CA HIS A 437 -4.97 24.13 1.50
C HIS A 437 -5.29 24.83 0.17
N LYS A 438 -4.31 24.99 -0.71
CA LYS A 438 -4.51 25.56 -2.04
C LYS A 438 -5.42 24.68 -2.90
N ALA A 439 -5.18 23.35 -2.88
CA ALA A 439 -5.96 22.42 -3.67
C ALA A 439 -7.39 22.24 -3.12
N ALA A 440 -7.58 22.14 -1.80
CA ALA A 440 -8.90 21.97 -1.19
C ALA A 440 -9.79 23.22 -1.36
N GLY A 441 -9.20 24.43 -1.41
CA GLY A 441 -9.92 25.70 -1.59
C GLY A 441 -10.32 25.98 -3.05
N SER A 442 -9.67 25.37 -4.05
CA SER A 442 -9.96 25.61 -5.46
C SER A 442 -11.08 24.67 -5.94
N ARG A 443 -12.31 25.18 -6.07
CA ARG A 443 -13.33 24.56 -6.93
C ARG A 443 -12.94 24.82 -8.39
N LYS A 444 -12.62 23.81 -9.13
CA LYS A 444 -12.73 23.76 -10.60
C LYS A 444 -13.70 22.65 -10.96
#